data_9fa0e9fd38620d0b35ed6880dfedbf5c
#
_entry.id   9fa0e9fd38620d0b35ed6880dfedbf5c
#
_cell.length_a   1.000
_cell.length_b   1.000
_cell.length_c   1.000
_cell.angle_alpha   90.00
_cell.angle_beta   90.00
_cell.angle_gamma   90.00
#
_symmetry.space_group_name_H-M   'P 1'
#
loop_
_entity.id
_entity.type
_entity.pdbx_description
1 polymer ?
#
loop_
_entity_poly.entity_id
_entity_poly.type
_entity_poly.pdbx_seq_one_letter_code
_entity_poly.pdbx_strand_id
1 'polypeptide(L)'
;MVTMDATETPSPVIELSDAESWNLLSGVSLGRLVTTVGGWTEIFPVNFVVQHKTVLFRTAEGTKLLTSVLNEHVVFEADDHNVAEGWSVVLRGQAHPL
;
A
#
# COMPACT_ATOMS: atom_id res chain seq x y z
N MET A 1 10.86 -2.79 -2.16
CA MET A 1 10.22 -1.64 -2.82
C MET A 1 9.02 -2.12 -3.62
N VAL A 2 7.95 -1.40 -3.54
CA VAL A 2 6.73 -1.74 -4.28
C VAL A 2 6.42 -0.60 -5.23
N THR A 3 6.23 -0.94 -6.51
CA THR A 3 5.79 0.00 -7.54
C THR A 3 4.38 -0.38 -7.92
N MET A 4 3.46 0.54 -7.84
CA MET A 4 2.05 0.22 -7.92
C MET A 4 1.25 1.32 -8.60
N ASP A 5 0.21 0.91 -9.30
CA ASP A 5 -0.78 1.83 -9.82
C ASP A 5 -1.81 2.12 -8.74
N ALA A 6 -2.15 3.37 -8.57
CA ALA A 6 -3.19 3.74 -7.63
C ALA A 6 -4.55 3.30 -8.18
N THR A 7 -5.34 2.67 -7.32
CA THR A 7 -6.71 2.26 -7.65
C THR A 7 -7.64 2.92 -6.65
N GLU A 8 -8.61 3.64 -7.14
CA GLU A 8 -9.55 4.35 -6.30
C GLU A 8 -10.82 3.54 -6.09
N THR A 9 -11.40 3.71 -4.91
CA THR A 9 -12.66 3.10 -4.57
C THR A 9 -13.79 3.98 -5.11
N PRO A 10 -14.64 3.46 -5.98
CA PRO A 10 -15.72 4.26 -6.51
C PRO A 10 -16.77 4.58 -5.44
N SER A 11 -17.61 5.51 -5.75
CA SER A 11 -18.78 6.02 -5.04
C SER A 11 -19.19 5.32 -3.74
N PRO A 12 -19.67 6.08 -2.74
CA PRO A 12 -20.13 7.47 -2.85
C PRO A 12 -19.03 8.51 -2.65
N VAL A 13 -17.82 8.14 -2.84
CA VAL A 13 -16.66 8.97 -2.56
C VAL A 13 -16.22 9.77 -3.79
N ILE A 14 -15.53 10.87 -3.55
CA ILE A 14 -14.88 11.65 -4.58
C ILE A 14 -13.59 10.93 -4.96
N GLU A 15 -13.38 10.71 -6.25
CA GLU A 15 -12.15 10.12 -6.73
C GLU A 15 -10.99 11.10 -6.64
N LEU A 16 -9.87 10.62 -6.18
CA LEU A 16 -8.63 11.38 -6.11
C LEU A 16 -7.81 11.15 -7.38
N SER A 17 -7.08 12.16 -7.80
CA SER A 17 -6.08 11.98 -8.84
C SER A 17 -4.89 11.17 -8.30
N ASP A 18 -4.08 10.65 -9.21
CA ASP A 18 -2.85 9.95 -8.80
C ASP A 18 -1.94 10.85 -7.98
N ALA A 19 -1.78 12.10 -8.39
CA ALA A 19 -0.96 13.06 -7.66
C ALA A 19 -1.47 13.31 -6.25
N GLU A 20 -2.78 13.47 -6.09
CA GLU A 20 -3.40 13.63 -4.77
C GLU A 20 -3.22 12.37 -3.92
N SER A 21 -3.37 11.20 -4.51
CA SER A 21 -3.19 9.94 -3.82
C SER A 21 -1.77 9.79 -3.29
N TRP A 22 -0.77 10.07 -4.11
CA TRP A 22 0.62 10.03 -3.67
C TRP A 22 0.92 11.05 -2.59
N ASN A 23 0.34 12.24 -2.69
CA ASN A 23 0.51 13.28 -1.70
C ASN A 23 -0.08 12.86 -0.34
N LEU A 24 -1.26 12.27 -0.33
CA LEU A 24 -1.88 11.79 0.90
C LEU A 24 -1.09 10.66 1.53
N LEU A 25 -0.59 9.73 0.72
CA LEU A 25 0.26 8.65 1.22
C LEU A 25 1.52 9.17 1.90
N SER A 26 2.07 10.26 1.41
CA SER A 26 3.29 10.85 1.99
C SER A 26 3.08 11.39 3.40
N GLY A 27 1.85 11.62 3.80
CA GLY A 27 1.52 12.18 5.11
C GLY A 27 1.28 11.14 6.21
N VAL A 28 1.32 9.86 5.88
CA VAL A 28 1.11 8.78 6.85
C VAL A 28 2.26 7.78 6.76
N SER A 29 2.40 6.96 7.79
CA SER A 29 3.53 6.05 7.89
C SER A 29 3.14 4.60 8.13
N LEU A 30 1.86 4.33 8.36
CA LEU A 30 1.36 2.98 8.58
C LEU A 30 0.38 2.62 7.48
N GLY A 31 0.61 1.49 6.86
CA GLY A 31 -0.28 0.93 5.86
C GLY A 31 -0.42 -0.56 6.06
N ARG A 32 -1.03 -1.20 5.10
CA ARG A 32 -1.27 -2.63 5.12
C ARG A 32 -0.83 -3.23 3.79
N LEU A 33 -0.07 -4.30 3.89
CA LEU A 33 0.32 -5.10 2.74
C LEU A 33 -0.60 -6.32 2.69
N VAL A 34 -1.21 -6.55 1.56
CA VAL A 34 -2.11 -7.67 1.34
C VAL A 34 -1.46 -8.60 0.34
N THR A 35 -1.29 -9.85 0.75
CA THR A 35 -0.62 -10.86 -0.07
C THR A 35 -1.54 -12.07 -0.25
N THR A 36 -1.42 -12.71 -1.39
CA THR A 36 -2.11 -13.97 -1.65
C THR A 36 -1.09 -14.98 -2.15
N VAL A 37 -0.86 -16.01 -1.37
CA VAL A 37 0.09 -17.07 -1.68
C VAL A 37 -0.59 -18.41 -1.45
N GLY A 38 -0.56 -19.26 -2.47
CA GLY A 38 -1.17 -20.59 -2.35
C GLY A 38 -2.66 -20.57 -2.05
N GLY A 39 -3.37 -19.56 -2.50
CA GLY A 39 -4.80 -19.40 -2.21
C GLY A 39 -5.11 -18.75 -0.86
N TRP A 40 -4.10 -18.42 -0.07
CA TRP A 40 -4.29 -17.75 1.21
C TRP A 40 -4.02 -16.27 1.08
N THR A 41 -4.96 -15.47 1.54
CA THR A 41 -4.82 -14.01 1.59
C THR A 41 -4.54 -13.60 3.02
N GLU A 42 -3.48 -12.83 3.21
CA GLU A 42 -3.08 -12.30 4.51
C GLU A 42 -2.91 -10.80 4.44
N ILE A 43 -3.09 -10.14 5.58
CA ILE A 43 -2.96 -8.69 5.71
C ILE A 43 -1.94 -8.43 6.81
N PHE A 44 -0.95 -7.61 6.49
CA PHE A 44 0.11 -7.25 7.43
C PHE A 44 0.19 -5.74 7.59
N PRO A 45 0.21 -5.22 8.82
CA PRO A 45 0.56 -3.82 9.02
C PRO A 45 2.04 -3.61 8.73
N VAL A 46 2.35 -2.57 7.99
CA VAL A 46 3.73 -2.26 7.61
C VAL A 46 3.99 -0.78 7.78
N ASN A 47 5.19 -0.44 8.23
CA ASN A 47 5.67 0.93 8.18
C ASN A 47 6.20 1.20 6.78
N PHE A 48 5.93 2.38 6.26
CA PHE A 48 6.34 2.70 4.91
C PHE A 48 6.71 4.17 4.75
N VAL A 49 7.41 4.46 3.67
CA VAL A 49 7.65 5.82 3.17
C VAL A 49 7.40 5.84 1.67
N VAL A 50 7.02 6.99 1.17
CA VAL A 50 6.85 7.22 -0.27
C VAL A 50 8.12 7.86 -0.81
N GLN A 51 8.58 7.35 -1.94
CA GLN A 51 9.75 7.89 -2.62
C GLN A 51 9.59 7.70 -4.12
N HIS A 52 9.55 8.81 -4.87
CA HIS A 52 9.45 8.77 -6.33
C HIS A 52 8.30 7.91 -6.85
N LYS A 53 7.11 8.10 -6.29
CA LYS A 53 5.91 7.32 -6.65
C LYS A 53 6.10 5.83 -6.43
N THR A 54 6.85 5.47 -5.44
CA THR A 54 6.99 4.10 -4.97
C THR A 54 6.80 4.05 -3.48
N VAL A 55 6.41 2.89 -2.99
CA VAL A 55 6.28 2.64 -1.57
C VAL A 55 7.44 1.76 -1.12
N LEU A 56 8.21 2.27 -0.18
CA LEU A 56 9.26 1.50 0.48
C LEU A 56 8.71 1.07 1.82
N PHE A 57 8.67 -0.21 2.07
CA PHE A 57 8.15 -0.69 3.34
C PHE A 57 9.11 -1.63 4.03
N ARG A 58 8.98 -1.64 5.35
CA ARG A 58 9.72 -2.51 6.24
C ARG A 58 8.71 -3.28 7.06
N THR A 59 8.95 -4.55 7.27
CA THR A 59 8.06 -5.38 8.06
C THR A 59 8.75 -5.83 9.35
N ALA A 60 7.95 -5.99 10.40
CA ALA A 60 8.43 -6.58 11.65
C ALA A 60 8.62 -8.09 11.52
N GLU A 61 7.99 -8.69 10.51
CA GLU A 61 8.10 -10.13 10.25
C GLU A 61 9.45 -10.53 9.67
N GLY A 62 10.21 -9.56 9.18
CA GLY A 62 11.55 -9.80 8.68
C GLY A 62 11.60 -10.58 7.39
N THR A 63 12.64 -11.38 7.26
CA THR A 63 13.02 -12.04 6.01
C THR A 63 11.96 -12.98 5.46
N LYS A 64 11.23 -13.65 6.32
CA LYS A 64 10.26 -14.66 5.89
C LYS A 64 9.11 -14.08 5.10
N LEU A 65 8.50 -13.00 5.60
CA LEU A 65 7.45 -12.32 4.85
C LEU A 65 8.01 -11.71 3.58
N LEU A 66 9.15 -11.04 3.67
CA LEU A 66 9.77 -10.40 2.53
C LEU A 66 10.04 -11.42 1.41
N THR A 67 10.58 -12.57 1.76
CA THR A 67 10.85 -13.63 0.78
C THR A 67 9.57 -14.12 0.10
N SER A 68 8.48 -14.23 0.85
CA SER A 68 7.23 -14.74 0.30
C SER A 68 6.54 -13.77 -0.67
N VAL A 69 6.85 -12.47 -0.58
CA VAL A 69 6.18 -11.46 -1.43
C VAL A 69 7.05 -10.95 -2.57
N LEU A 70 8.35 -11.26 -2.57
CA LEU A 70 9.23 -10.80 -3.64
C LEU A 70 8.79 -11.34 -4.99
N ASN A 71 8.73 -10.45 -5.97
CA ASN A 71 8.29 -10.72 -7.33
C ASN A 71 6.84 -11.19 -7.45
N GLU A 72 6.07 -11.08 -6.37
CA GLU A 72 4.65 -11.39 -6.39
C GLU A 72 3.83 -10.11 -6.56
N HIS A 73 2.65 -10.27 -7.15
CA HIS A 73 1.68 -9.21 -7.17
C HIS A 73 1.11 -9.03 -5.77
N VAL A 74 1.15 -7.80 -5.29
CA VAL A 74 0.67 -7.47 -3.96
C VAL A 74 -0.25 -6.26 -4.03
N VAL A 75 -1.01 -6.07 -2.95
CA VAL A 75 -1.85 -4.90 -2.78
C VAL A 75 -1.36 -4.18 -1.54
N PHE A 76 -1.25 -2.87 -1.63
CA PHE A 76 -0.91 -2.01 -0.50
C PHE A 76 -2.05 -1.03 -0.28
N GLU A 77 -2.41 -0.81 0.96
CA GLU A 77 -3.45 0.14 1.32
C GLU A 77 -2.98 1.01 2.47
N ALA A 78 -3.28 2.29 2.39
CA ALA A 78 -3.17 3.18 3.53
C ALA A 78 -4.36 4.11 3.54
N ASP A 79 -4.71 4.58 4.72
CA ASP A 79 -5.86 5.43 4.92
C ASP A 79 -5.62 6.35 6.10
N ASP A 80 -6.47 7.36 6.21
CA ASP A 80 -6.53 8.21 7.37
C ASP A 80 -7.89 8.90 7.42
N HIS A 81 -8.24 9.42 8.57
CA HIS A 81 -9.52 10.12 8.74
C HIS A 81 -9.45 11.11 9.89
N ASN A 82 -10.35 12.05 9.84
CA ASN A 82 -10.66 12.92 10.96
C ASN A 82 -12.18 12.91 11.19
N VAL A 83 -12.69 13.80 12.02
CA VAL A 83 -14.13 13.79 12.34
C VAL A 83 -15.02 14.15 11.15
N ALA A 84 -14.48 14.79 10.13
CA ALA A 84 -15.25 15.30 9.00
C ALA A 84 -15.11 14.44 7.75
N GLU A 85 -13.96 13.84 7.53
CA GLU A 85 -13.68 13.14 6.28
C GLU A 85 -12.60 12.08 6.44
N GLY A 86 -12.53 11.19 5.48
CA GLY A 86 -11.50 10.19 5.41
C GLY A 86 -11.12 9.92 3.97
N TRP A 87 -9.99 9.24 3.80
CA TRP A 87 -9.52 8.79 2.50
C TRP A 87 -8.87 7.42 2.61
N SER A 88 -8.86 6.72 1.50
CA SER A 88 -8.17 5.45 1.35
C SER A 88 -7.50 5.40 -0.02
N VAL A 89 -6.28 4.92 -0.06
CA VAL A 89 -5.54 4.72 -1.31
C VAL A 89 -5.12 3.26 -1.37
N VAL A 90 -5.47 2.62 -2.46
CA VAL A 90 -5.12 1.23 -2.73
C VAL A 90 -4.17 1.19 -3.92
N LEU A 91 -3.04 0.55 -3.75
CA LEU A 91 -2.03 0.39 -4.78
C LEU A 91 -1.88 -1.10 -5.12
N ARG A 92 -1.76 -1.38 -6.42
CA ARG A 92 -1.47 -2.73 -6.88
C ARG A 92 -0.17 -2.73 -7.64
N GLY A 93 0.63 -3.74 -7.45
CA GLY A 93 1.89 -3.84 -8.14
C GLY A 93 2.69 -5.04 -7.68
N GLN A 94 3.96 -5.01 -7.99
CA GLN A 94 4.86 -6.11 -7.71
C GLN A 94 5.91 -5.66 -6.72
N ALA A 95 6.19 -6.49 -5.72
CA ALA A 95 7.19 -6.20 -4.72
C ALA A 95 8.57 -6.56 -5.25
N HIS A 96 9.51 -5.66 -5.11
CA HIS A 96 10.89 -5.85 -5.54
C HIS A 96 11.85 -5.64 -4.38
N PRO A 97 12.95 -6.37 -4.32
CA PRO A 97 14.01 -6.09 -3.35
C PRO A 97 14.69 -4.75 -3.69
N LEU A 98 15.16 -4.09 -2.67
CA LEU A 98 16.00 -2.91 -2.86
C LEU A 98 17.41 -3.32 -3.28
#